data_4d7f5f26b370806a8b34a04c7a8a30a7
#
_entry.id   4d7f5f26b370806a8b34a04c7a8a30a7
#
_cell.length_a   1.000
_cell.length_b   1.000
_cell.length_c   1.000
_cell.angle_alpha   90.00
_cell.angle_beta   90.00
_cell.angle_gamma   90.00
#
_symmetry.space_group_name_H-M   'P 1'
#
loop_
_entity.id
_entity.type
_entity.pdbx_description
1 polymer ?
#
loop_
_entity_poly.entity_id
_entity_poly.type
_entity_poly.pdbx_seq_one_letter_code
_entity_poly.pdbx_strand_id
1 'polypeptide(L)'
;KVELGRMLFFETGIGLAPKYSISNVTYSCSSCHNPARGFTAGRFQGLADGALGFGESGETRTKNPLYTGDEVDAQGARPLPTINLTYITNALWAGSFGAFHVNEGTESVWHNDTLLEVNFKYLQGLEANNTRALIVHRQVINKAVTDSLGYTAMFDAAFPEIPVNQRYTLLTGSFAIAAYQRSVLTNEAPFQ
;
A
#
# COMPACT_ATOMS: atom_id res chain seq x y z
N LYS A 1 -14.68 1.47 6.50
CA LYS A 1 -13.33 0.96 6.16
C LYS A 1 -13.00 1.22 4.70
N VAL A 2 -13.88 0.84 3.75
CA VAL A 2 -13.62 0.99 2.30
C VAL A 2 -13.29 2.44 1.93
N GLU A 3 -14.10 3.40 2.35
CA GLU A 3 -13.88 4.82 2.00
C GLU A 3 -12.58 5.37 2.63
N LEU A 4 -12.28 5.02 3.88
CA LEU A 4 -10.98 5.37 4.48
C LEU A 4 -9.83 4.76 3.68
N GLY A 5 -9.95 3.50 3.27
CA GLY A 5 -8.94 2.83 2.45
C GLY A 5 -8.75 3.47 1.09
N ARG A 6 -9.83 3.89 0.45
CA ARG A 6 -9.80 4.66 -0.79
C ARG A 6 -9.03 5.98 -0.60
N MET A 7 -9.36 6.74 0.43
CA MET A 7 -8.66 7.98 0.73
C MET A 7 -7.16 7.74 0.95
N LEU A 8 -6.80 6.79 1.81
CA LEU A 8 -5.40 6.47 2.08
C LEU A 8 -4.62 5.96 0.85
N PHE A 9 -5.27 5.24 -0.05
CA PHE A 9 -4.63 4.72 -1.27
C PHE A 9 -4.16 5.85 -2.21
N PHE A 10 -4.88 6.95 -2.24
CA PHE A 10 -4.55 8.12 -3.05
C PHE A 10 -3.81 9.22 -2.28
N GLU A 11 -3.68 9.10 -0.95
CA GLU A 11 -3.15 10.16 -0.09
C GLU A 11 -1.63 10.26 -0.18
N THR A 12 -1.14 11.39 -0.66
CA THR A 12 0.29 11.69 -0.65
C THR A 12 0.78 12.19 0.70
N GLY A 13 -0.10 12.75 1.53
CA GLY A 13 0.21 13.29 2.84
C GLY A 13 0.75 12.28 3.85
N ILE A 14 0.62 10.98 3.59
CA ILE A 14 1.24 9.92 4.39
C ILE A 14 2.66 9.56 3.95
N GLY A 15 3.14 10.07 2.82
CA GLY A 15 4.52 9.87 2.34
C GLY A 15 5.51 10.76 3.10
N LEU A 16 5.75 10.47 4.39
CA LEU A 16 6.45 11.35 5.33
C LEU A 16 7.79 10.81 5.84
N ALA A 17 8.22 9.62 5.39
CA ALA A 17 9.51 9.05 5.75
C ALA A 17 10.42 8.80 4.53
N PRO A 18 10.46 9.71 3.52
CA PRO A 18 11.32 9.50 2.36
C PRO A 18 12.79 9.57 2.75
N LYS A 19 13.65 9.09 1.86
CA LYS A 19 15.10 9.18 2.04
C LYS A 19 15.58 10.63 2.19
N TYR A 20 15.02 11.53 1.37
CA TYR A 20 15.28 12.96 1.43
C TYR A 20 13.98 13.76 1.46
N SER A 21 13.93 14.81 2.26
CA SER A 21 12.72 15.61 2.51
C SER A 21 12.10 16.23 1.24
N ILE A 22 12.84 16.35 0.17
CA ILE A 22 12.35 16.82 -1.14
C ILE A 22 11.22 15.93 -1.68
N SER A 23 11.15 14.67 -1.26
CA SER A 23 10.10 13.72 -1.66
C SER A 23 8.94 13.66 -0.67
N ASN A 24 8.94 14.42 0.42
CA ASN A 24 7.80 14.46 1.35
C ASN A 24 6.51 14.79 0.59
N VAL A 25 5.46 14.06 0.88
CA VAL A 25 4.10 14.23 0.36
C VAL A 25 3.99 14.22 -1.17
N THR A 26 4.91 13.55 -1.87
CA THR A 26 4.93 13.55 -3.34
C THR A 26 4.50 12.22 -3.96
N TYR A 27 4.18 11.20 -3.18
CA TYR A 27 3.83 9.87 -3.68
C TYR A 27 2.76 9.22 -2.80
N SER A 28 2.03 8.30 -3.42
CA SER A 28 1.01 7.47 -2.79
C SER A 28 1.00 6.08 -3.46
N CYS A 29 0.12 5.18 -3.02
CA CYS A 29 -0.08 3.89 -3.70
C CYS A 29 -0.44 4.09 -5.18
N SER A 30 -1.26 5.10 -5.49
CA SER A 30 -1.69 5.42 -6.85
C SER A 30 -0.56 5.91 -7.76
N SER A 31 0.60 6.31 -7.23
CA SER A 31 1.78 6.65 -8.05
C SER A 31 2.27 5.46 -8.88
N CYS A 32 2.04 4.22 -8.39
CA CYS A 32 2.41 2.98 -9.05
C CYS A 32 1.21 2.11 -9.43
N HIS A 33 0.04 2.33 -8.81
CA HIS A 33 -1.20 1.58 -9.05
C HIS A 33 -2.31 2.52 -9.50
N ASN A 34 -2.24 2.98 -10.77
CA ASN A 34 -3.14 3.98 -11.30
C ASN A 34 -4.43 3.35 -11.83
N PRO A 35 -5.63 3.82 -11.38
CA PRO A 35 -6.91 3.30 -11.84
C PRO A 35 -7.11 3.34 -13.36
N ALA A 36 -6.69 4.44 -14.01
CA ALA A 36 -6.81 4.61 -15.48
C ALA A 36 -5.93 3.62 -16.27
N ARG A 37 -5.06 2.86 -15.59
CA ARG A 37 -4.18 1.85 -16.16
C ARG A 37 -4.44 0.44 -15.58
N GLY A 38 -5.68 0.19 -15.13
CA GLY A 38 -6.03 -1.07 -14.49
C GLY A 38 -5.27 -1.30 -13.17
N PHE A 39 -5.02 -0.23 -12.43
CA PHE A 39 -4.24 -0.26 -11.19
C PHE A 39 -2.82 -0.80 -11.35
N THR A 40 -2.22 -0.61 -12.51
CA THR A 40 -0.79 -0.81 -12.76
C THR A 40 -0.10 0.54 -12.95
N ALA A 41 1.23 0.56 -13.05
CA ALA A 41 1.95 1.79 -13.38
C ALA A 41 1.66 2.25 -14.81
N GLY A 42 1.57 3.55 -15.02
CA GLY A 42 1.45 4.18 -16.34
C GLY A 42 2.76 4.13 -17.15
N ARG A 43 3.79 3.52 -16.61
CA ARG A 43 5.14 3.36 -17.17
C ARG A 43 5.69 1.97 -16.87
N PHE A 44 6.88 1.66 -17.37
CA PHE A 44 7.51 0.34 -17.19
C PHE A 44 7.74 0.00 -15.71
N GLN A 45 8.26 0.97 -14.94
CA GLN A 45 8.43 0.84 -13.49
C GLN A 45 7.74 2.00 -12.79
N GLY A 46 6.99 1.71 -11.73
CA GLY A 46 6.48 2.73 -10.81
C GLY A 46 7.61 3.34 -10.01
N LEU A 47 7.54 4.65 -9.77
CA LEU A 47 8.49 5.41 -8.95
C LEU A 47 7.72 6.10 -7.85
N ALA A 48 8.03 5.80 -6.59
CA ALA A 48 7.46 6.45 -5.42
C ALA A 48 8.47 7.47 -4.84
N ASP A 49 9.04 7.21 -3.66
CA ASP A 49 10.05 8.10 -3.09
C ASP A 49 11.29 8.19 -4.00
N GLY A 50 11.81 9.37 -4.15
CA GLY A 50 12.95 9.66 -5.01
C GLY A 50 12.59 9.97 -6.45
N ALA A 51 11.32 10.22 -6.75
CA ALA A 51 10.88 10.70 -8.06
C ALA A 51 10.32 12.11 -8.02
N LEU A 52 10.44 12.80 -9.14
CA LEU A 52 9.88 14.13 -9.42
C LEU A 52 8.78 14.00 -10.49
N GLY A 53 7.86 14.96 -10.47
CA GLY A 53 6.76 15.04 -11.42
C GLY A 53 5.65 14.04 -11.13
N PHE A 54 4.57 14.10 -11.91
CA PHE A 54 3.41 13.25 -11.77
C PHE A 54 2.94 12.68 -13.12
N GLY A 55 2.42 13.51 -13.99
CA GLY A 55 1.60 13.11 -15.12
C GLY A 55 0.22 12.60 -14.69
N GLU A 56 -0.59 12.21 -15.63
CA GLU A 56 -1.94 11.68 -15.38
C GLU A 56 -1.90 10.31 -14.69
N SER A 57 -0.90 9.50 -15.04
CA SER A 57 -0.76 8.10 -14.57
C SER A 57 0.65 7.81 -14.05
N GLY A 58 1.38 8.82 -13.59
CA GLY A 58 2.75 8.67 -13.14
C GLY A 58 3.78 8.53 -14.27
N GLU A 59 3.39 8.70 -15.52
CA GLU A 59 4.23 8.53 -16.71
C GLU A 59 5.33 9.58 -16.84
N THR A 60 5.13 10.75 -16.23
CA THR A 60 6.14 11.82 -16.22
C THR A 60 7.03 11.81 -14.97
N ARG A 61 6.82 10.87 -14.05
CA ARG A 61 7.70 10.75 -12.88
C ARG A 61 9.09 10.31 -13.31
N THR A 62 10.09 11.10 -12.96
CA THR A 62 11.49 10.85 -13.28
C THR A 62 12.31 10.78 -12.01
N LYS A 63 13.40 10.00 -12.03
CA LYS A 63 14.33 9.91 -10.91
C LYS A 63 14.87 11.28 -10.54
N ASN A 64 14.78 11.63 -9.26
CA ASN A 64 15.42 12.82 -8.73
C ASN A 64 16.95 12.63 -8.76
N PRO A 65 17.74 13.58 -9.31
CA PRO A 65 19.20 13.48 -9.35
C PRO A 65 19.88 13.33 -7.99
N LEU A 66 19.24 13.77 -6.90
CA LEU A 66 19.78 13.62 -5.53
C LEU A 66 19.82 12.18 -5.05
N TYR A 67 19.03 11.28 -5.65
CA TYR A 67 18.96 9.89 -5.26
C TYR A 67 19.94 9.03 -6.08
N THR A 68 20.64 8.12 -5.42
CA THR A 68 21.30 7.01 -6.12
C THR A 68 20.28 5.98 -6.60
N GLY A 69 20.70 5.02 -7.43
CA GLY A 69 19.79 3.98 -7.94
C GLY A 69 19.11 3.19 -6.83
N ASP A 70 19.86 2.85 -5.79
CA ASP A 70 19.41 2.00 -4.68
C ASP A 70 18.54 2.75 -3.65
N GLU A 71 18.54 4.06 -3.68
CA GLU A 71 17.78 4.89 -2.76
C GLU A 71 16.38 5.21 -3.26
N VAL A 72 16.17 5.17 -4.57
CA VAL A 72 14.86 5.39 -5.19
C VAL A 72 13.94 4.22 -4.85
N ASP A 73 12.76 4.53 -4.36
CA ASP A 73 11.68 3.54 -4.24
C ASP A 73 11.09 3.28 -5.62
N ALA A 74 11.71 2.34 -6.31
CA ALA A 74 11.33 1.90 -7.65
C ALA A 74 11.10 0.39 -7.62
N GLN A 75 10.08 -0.05 -8.32
CA GLN A 75 9.82 -1.49 -8.44
C GLN A 75 10.81 -2.13 -9.39
N GLY A 76 11.35 -3.29 -8.99
CA GLY A 76 12.23 -4.11 -9.83
C GLY A 76 11.52 -4.74 -11.04
N ALA A 77 10.19 -4.79 -11.00
CA ALA A 77 9.33 -5.29 -12.07
C ALA A 77 8.07 -4.41 -12.15
N ARG A 78 7.27 -4.61 -13.19
CA ARG A 78 5.98 -3.92 -13.32
C ARG A 78 5.07 -4.29 -12.14
N PRO A 79 4.42 -3.30 -11.48
CA PRO A 79 3.52 -3.58 -10.37
C PRO A 79 2.35 -4.46 -10.82
N LEU A 80 1.99 -5.41 -9.98
CA LEU A 80 0.81 -6.22 -10.19
C LEU A 80 -0.44 -5.34 -10.10
N PRO A 81 -1.47 -5.60 -10.92
CA PRO A 81 -2.73 -4.87 -10.84
C PRO A 81 -3.40 -5.11 -9.49
N THR A 82 -3.98 -4.07 -8.89
CA THR A 82 -4.74 -4.17 -7.64
C THR A 82 -6.25 -4.23 -7.88
N ILE A 83 -6.67 -4.99 -8.89
CA ILE A 83 -8.07 -5.27 -9.22
C ILE A 83 -8.40 -6.74 -8.95
N ASN A 84 -9.67 -7.03 -8.64
CA ASN A 84 -10.18 -8.37 -8.36
C ASN A 84 -9.48 -9.10 -7.18
N LEU A 85 -8.86 -8.35 -6.27
CA LEU A 85 -8.11 -8.91 -5.17
C LEU A 85 -8.98 -9.56 -4.09
N THR A 86 -10.30 -9.43 -4.17
CA THR A 86 -11.24 -10.12 -3.28
C THR A 86 -11.17 -11.64 -3.41
N TYR A 87 -10.65 -12.15 -4.54
CA TYR A 87 -10.58 -13.58 -4.82
C TYR A 87 -9.26 -14.23 -4.43
N ILE A 88 -8.30 -13.45 -3.93
CA ILE A 88 -7.00 -13.99 -3.51
C ILE A 88 -6.88 -14.06 -1.99
N THR A 89 -6.28 -15.13 -1.50
CA THR A 89 -6.00 -15.35 -0.06
C THR A 89 -4.55 -15.06 0.29
N ASN A 90 -3.63 -15.38 -0.64
CA ASN A 90 -2.21 -15.09 -0.52
C ASN A 90 -1.79 -14.09 -1.59
N ALA A 91 -1.02 -13.09 -1.22
CA ALA A 91 -0.59 -12.03 -2.12
C ALA A 91 0.83 -12.25 -2.67
N LEU A 92 1.13 -11.56 -3.77
CA LEU A 92 2.30 -11.66 -4.64
C LEU A 92 2.34 -12.96 -5.44
N TRP A 93 3.22 -12.97 -6.46
CA TRP A 93 3.34 -14.08 -7.39
C TRP A 93 3.63 -15.43 -6.72
N ALA A 94 4.48 -15.42 -5.71
CA ALA A 94 4.85 -16.62 -4.95
C ALA A 94 3.88 -16.94 -3.78
N GLY A 95 2.81 -16.16 -3.58
CA GLY A 95 1.93 -16.31 -2.42
C GLY A 95 2.59 -15.95 -1.09
N SER A 96 3.63 -15.12 -1.09
CA SER A 96 4.48 -14.85 0.08
C SER A 96 3.74 -14.24 1.26
N PHE A 97 2.72 -13.41 1.01
CA PHE A 97 1.92 -12.77 2.05
C PHE A 97 0.61 -13.51 2.31
N GLY A 98 0.26 -13.62 3.58
CA GLY A 98 -0.90 -14.31 4.12
C GLY A 98 -0.50 -15.53 4.94
N ALA A 99 -1.10 -15.67 6.12
CA ALA A 99 -0.76 -16.73 7.07
C ALA A 99 -1.54 -18.03 6.85
N PHE A 100 -2.26 -18.16 5.74
CA PHE A 100 -3.20 -19.26 5.50
C PHE A 100 -2.81 -20.08 4.26
N HIS A 101 -3.51 -21.18 4.06
CA HIS A 101 -3.39 -22.07 2.89
C HIS A 101 -1.94 -22.52 2.63
N VAL A 102 -1.33 -22.08 1.55
CA VAL A 102 0.03 -22.51 1.15
C VAL A 102 1.12 -22.13 2.15
N ASN A 103 0.83 -21.18 3.03
CA ASN A 103 1.77 -20.74 4.06
C ASN A 103 1.51 -21.36 5.44
N GLU A 104 0.45 -22.14 5.61
CA GLU A 104 0.20 -22.86 6.86
C GLU A 104 1.31 -23.88 7.12
N GLY A 105 1.84 -23.88 8.34
CA GLY A 105 2.96 -24.74 8.72
C GLY A 105 4.35 -24.24 8.31
N THR A 106 4.44 -23.05 7.71
CA THR A 106 5.73 -22.44 7.33
C THR A 106 6.16 -21.32 8.28
N GLU A 107 5.48 -21.16 9.41
CA GLU A 107 5.65 -20.05 10.37
C GLU A 107 7.09 -19.91 10.87
N SER A 108 7.81 -21.04 10.97
CA SER A 108 9.20 -21.05 11.46
C SER A 108 10.18 -20.27 10.56
N VAL A 109 9.87 -20.12 9.27
CA VAL A 109 10.74 -19.40 8.33
C VAL A 109 10.41 -17.91 8.25
N TRP A 110 9.24 -17.47 8.69
CA TRP A 110 8.86 -16.05 8.62
C TRP A 110 9.71 -15.17 9.55
N HIS A 111 10.17 -15.71 10.69
CA HIS A 111 10.99 -14.98 11.65
C HIS A 111 12.36 -14.56 11.11
N ASN A 112 12.85 -15.25 10.11
CA ASN A 112 14.18 -15.03 9.57
C ASN A 112 14.18 -14.03 8.39
N ASP A 113 12.99 -13.61 7.96
CA ASP A 113 12.82 -12.69 6.84
C ASP A 113 11.98 -11.49 7.28
N THR A 114 12.62 -10.34 7.36
CA THR A 114 11.93 -9.08 7.72
C THR A 114 10.81 -8.72 6.76
N LEU A 115 10.83 -9.23 5.53
CA LEU A 115 9.72 -9.05 4.57
C LEU A 115 8.47 -9.80 5.02
N LEU A 116 8.64 -11.01 5.55
CA LEU A 116 7.56 -11.93 5.89
C LEU A 116 7.08 -11.85 7.34
N GLU A 117 7.75 -11.11 8.21
CA GLU A 117 7.39 -10.99 9.63
C GLU A 117 5.93 -10.53 9.86
N VAL A 118 5.35 -9.84 8.89
CA VAL A 118 3.95 -9.39 8.92
C VAL A 118 2.94 -10.56 8.91
N ASN A 119 3.32 -11.74 8.44
CA ASN A 119 2.46 -12.93 8.43
C ASN A 119 2.16 -13.45 9.85
N PHE A 120 3.02 -13.19 10.84
CA PHE A 120 2.79 -13.57 12.24
C PHE A 120 1.52 -13.01 12.85
N LYS A 121 0.94 -12.01 12.22
CA LYS A 121 -0.31 -11.40 12.67
C LYS A 121 -1.54 -12.20 12.23
N TYR A 122 -1.36 -13.38 11.66
CA TYR A 122 -2.43 -14.23 11.11
C TYR A 122 -3.34 -13.47 10.15
N LEU A 123 -2.75 -12.59 9.37
CA LEU A 123 -3.47 -11.76 8.41
C LEU A 123 -3.64 -12.51 7.09
N GLN A 124 -4.69 -12.17 6.35
CA GLN A 124 -4.80 -12.57 4.95
C GLN A 124 -3.77 -11.81 4.09
N GLY A 125 -3.59 -12.27 2.86
CA GLY A 125 -2.55 -11.76 1.99
C GLY A 125 -2.57 -10.26 1.75
N LEU A 126 -3.74 -9.66 1.57
CA LEU A 126 -3.83 -8.21 1.34
C LEU A 126 -3.45 -7.38 2.57
N GLU A 127 -3.90 -7.77 3.75
CA GLU A 127 -3.56 -7.08 4.99
C GLU A 127 -2.06 -7.16 5.28
N ALA A 128 -1.47 -8.35 5.13
CA ALA A 128 -0.04 -8.56 5.29
C ALA A 128 0.76 -7.75 4.24
N ASN A 129 0.38 -7.85 2.96
CA ASN A 129 1.02 -7.13 1.87
C ASN A 129 0.96 -5.61 2.06
N ASN A 130 -0.22 -5.06 2.39
CA ASN A 130 -0.37 -3.63 2.61
C ASN A 130 0.39 -3.13 3.84
N THR A 131 0.45 -3.92 4.91
CA THR A 131 1.26 -3.58 6.09
C THR A 131 2.73 -3.44 5.67
N ARG A 132 3.24 -4.40 4.91
CA ARG A 132 4.62 -4.33 4.43
C ARG A 132 4.83 -3.23 3.40
N ALA A 133 3.88 -3.04 2.48
CA ALA A 133 3.94 -1.98 1.47
C ALA A 133 4.04 -0.59 2.11
N LEU A 134 3.23 -0.28 3.12
CA LEU A 134 3.29 0.99 3.84
C LEU A 134 4.69 1.23 4.44
N ILE A 135 5.31 0.18 4.99
CA ILE A 135 6.67 0.26 5.56
C ILE A 135 7.72 0.50 4.47
N VAL A 136 7.76 -0.36 3.44
CA VAL A 136 8.81 -0.29 2.41
C VAL A 136 8.68 0.95 1.53
N HIS A 137 7.46 1.43 1.32
CA HIS A 137 7.19 2.67 0.60
C HIS A 137 7.23 3.91 1.52
N ARG A 138 7.83 3.80 2.70
CA ARG A 138 8.19 4.93 3.56
C ARG A 138 6.99 5.83 3.90
N GLN A 139 5.82 5.20 4.11
CA GLN A 139 4.59 5.88 4.49
C GLN A 139 4.41 5.86 6.01
N VAL A 140 3.76 6.88 6.54
CA VAL A 140 3.55 7.07 7.99
C VAL A 140 2.08 7.24 8.29
N ILE A 141 1.58 6.43 9.20
CA ILE A 141 0.24 6.57 9.78
C ILE A 141 0.39 6.54 11.30
N ASN A 142 0.03 7.64 11.94
CA ASN A 142 -0.06 7.77 13.38
C ASN A 142 -1.11 8.85 13.73
N LYS A 143 -1.40 9.01 15.01
CA LYS A 143 -2.44 9.97 15.46
C LYS A 143 -2.19 11.40 14.96
N ALA A 144 -0.95 11.88 15.03
CA ALA A 144 -0.62 13.23 14.60
C ALA A 144 -0.83 13.44 13.08
N VAL A 145 -0.47 12.44 12.28
CA VAL A 145 -0.70 12.46 10.83
C VAL A 145 -2.18 12.41 10.51
N THR A 146 -2.94 11.53 11.16
CA THR A 146 -4.40 11.44 10.93
C THR A 146 -5.14 12.71 11.34
N ASP A 147 -4.70 13.38 12.40
CA ASP A 147 -5.24 14.69 12.81
C ASP A 147 -4.94 15.76 11.78
N SER A 148 -3.69 15.84 11.35
CA SER A 148 -3.23 16.84 10.37
C SER A 148 -3.95 16.72 9.03
N LEU A 149 -4.23 15.50 8.58
CA LEU A 149 -4.91 15.21 7.32
C LEU A 149 -6.45 15.17 7.44
N GLY A 150 -7.00 15.27 8.66
CA GLY A 150 -8.44 15.23 8.89
C GLY A 150 -9.05 13.82 8.86
N TYR A 151 -8.24 12.77 8.96
CA TYR A 151 -8.72 11.38 8.86
C TYR A 151 -9.09 10.74 10.20
N THR A 152 -8.84 11.39 11.33
CA THR A 152 -9.09 10.84 12.67
C THR A 152 -10.53 10.34 12.82
N ALA A 153 -11.53 11.14 12.45
CA ALA A 153 -12.93 10.72 12.54
C ALA A 153 -13.25 9.51 11.64
N MET A 154 -12.60 9.39 10.50
CA MET A 154 -12.77 8.24 9.60
C MET A 154 -12.16 6.96 10.20
N PHE A 155 -10.99 7.06 10.85
CA PHE A 155 -10.41 5.93 11.60
C PHE A 155 -11.30 5.52 12.77
N ASP A 156 -11.87 6.48 13.51
CA ASP A 156 -12.79 6.20 14.62
C ASP A 156 -14.04 5.46 14.16
N ALA A 157 -14.63 5.92 13.06
CA ALA A 157 -15.79 5.26 12.47
C ALA A 157 -15.46 3.89 11.83
N ALA A 158 -14.26 3.72 11.28
CA ALA A 158 -13.85 2.49 10.64
C ALA A 158 -13.48 1.37 11.64
N PHE A 159 -12.97 1.73 12.81
CA PHE A 159 -12.40 0.79 13.80
C PHE A 159 -12.88 1.07 15.23
N PRO A 160 -14.20 1.13 15.47
CA PRO A 160 -14.73 1.41 16.80
C PRO A 160 -14.36 0.31 17.81
N GLU A 161 -14.10 -0.92 17.33
CA GLU A 161 -13.72 -2.08 18.12
C GLU A 161 -12.26 -2.04 18.59
N ILE A 162 -11.40 -1.21 17.98
CA ILE A 162 -9.98 -1.11 18.34
C ILE A 162 -9.80 0.02 19.38
N PRO A 163 -9.07 -0.22 20.47
CA PRO A 163 -8.76 0.82 21.44
C PRO A 163 -8.13 2.06 20.79
N VAL A 164 -8.51 3.26 21.24
CA VAL A 164 -8.10 4.53 20.62
C VAL A 164 -6.58 4.66 20.47
N ASN A 165 -5.83 4.21 21.48
CA ASN A 165 -4.35 4.25 21.44
C ASN A 165 -3.70 3.26 20.44
N GLN A 166 -4.47 2.36 19.84
CA GLN A 166 -4.01 1.37 18.83
C GLN A 166 -4.67 1.59 17.46
N ARG A 167 -5.55 2.59 17.36
CA ARG A 167 -6.43 2.79 16.19
C ARG A 167 -5.74 3.47 15.02
N TYR A 168 -4.76 4.31 15.28
CA TYR A 168 -4.11 5.13 14.25
C TYR A 168 -2.71 4.57 13.96
N THR A 169 -2.65 3.51 13.18
CA THR A 169 -1.40 2.77 12.93
C THR A 169 -1.31 2.34 11.46
N LEU A 170 -0.10 1.94 11.04
CA LEU A 170 0.08 1.32 9.72
C LEU A 170 -0.79 0.07 9.56
N LEU A 171 -0.99 -0.70 10.64
CA LEU A 171 -1.80 -1.93 10.59
C LEU A 171 -3.28 -1.63 10.31
N THR A 172 -3.88 -0.67 11.00
CA THR A 172 -5.28 -0.29 10.75
C THR A 172 -5.44 0.40 9.40
N GLY A 173 -4.46 1.19 8.99
CA GLY A 173 -4.39 1.74 7.63
C GLY A 173 -4.35 0.63 6.58
N SER A 174 -3.55 -0.42 6.78
CA SER A 174 -3.50 -1.57 5.87
C SER A 174 -4.84 -2.31 5.78
N PHE A 175 -5.56 -2.45 6.89
CA PHE A 175 -6.91 -3.04 6.89
C PHE A 175 -7.90 -2.21 6.08
N ALA A 176 -7.82 -0.89 6.17
CA ALA A 176 -8.68 -0.02 5.39
C ALA A 176 -8.35 -0.10 3.89
N ILE A 177 -7.06 -0.04 3.53
CA ILE A 177 -6.60 -0.17 2.14
C ILE A 177 -6.98 -1.53 1.56
N ALA A 178 -6.82 -2.62 2.30
CA ALA A 178 -7.24 -3.96 1.89
C ALA A 178 -8.75 -4.03 1.62
N ALA A 179 -9.57 -3.40 2.48
CA ALA A 179 -11.01 -3.34 2.28
C ALA A 179 -11.37 -2.56 1.00
N TYR A 180 -10.68 -1.46 0.70
CA TYR A 180 -10.85 -0.74 -0.57
C TYR A 180 -10.45 -1.61 -1.76
N GLN A 181 -9.27 -2.21 -1.75
CA GLN A 181 -8.78 -3.04 -2.85
C GLN A 181 -9.72 -4.22 -3.14
N ARG A 182 -10.34 -4.84 -2.12
CA ARG A 182 -11.35 -5.88 -2.31
C ARG A 182 -12.63 -5.37 -2.97
N SER A 183 -12.94 -4.10 -2.87
CA SER A 183 -14.11 -3.50 -3.53
C SER A 183 -13.86 -3.14 -4.99
N VAL A 184 -12.62 -3.19 -5.46
CA VAL A 184 -12.25 -2.88 -6.85
C VAL A 184 -12.44 -4.12 -7.71
N LEU A 185 -13.61 -4.25 -8.30
CA LEU A 185 -14.02 -5.39 -9.11
C LEU A 185 -14.23 -4.98 -10.57
N THR A 186 -13.89 -5.87 -11.48
CA THR A 186 -14.15 -5.71 -12.93
C THR A 186 -15.40 -6.50 -13.33
N ASN A 187 -16.54 -6.11 -12.79
CA ASN A 187 -17.83 -6.79 -12.98
C ASN A 187 -18.82 -6.01 -13.87
N GLU A 188 -18.35 -4.97 -14.53
CA GLU A 188 -19.18 -4.12 -15.42
C GLU A 188 -18.55 -4.00 -16.81
N ALA A 189 -18.08 -5.11 -17.35
CA ALA A 189 -17.55 -5.12 -18.72
C ALA A 189 -18.70 -5.03 -19.74
N PRO A 190 -18.50 -4.35 -20.91
CA PRO A 190 -19.55 -4.16 -21.90
C PRO A 190 -20.17 -5.45 -22.46
N PHE A 191 -19.54 -6.59 -22.23
CA PHE A 191 -19.98 -7.91 -22.71
C PHE A 191 -20.40 -8.86 -21.59
N GLN A 192 -20.69 -8.33 -20.40
CA GLN A 192 -21.27 -9.09 -19.29
C GLN A 192 -22.77 -8.88 -19.20
#